data_f5a0b0d06f59a734ddbb71de5337daa2
#
_entry.id   f5a0b0d06f59a734ddbb71de5337daa2
#
_cell.length_a   1.000
_cell.length_b   1.000
_cell.length_c   1.000
_cell.angle_alpha   90.00
_cell.angle_beta   90.00
_cell.angle_gamma   90.00
#
_symmetry.space_group_name_H-M   'P 1'
#
loop_
_entity.id
_entity.type
_entity.pdbx_description
1 polymer ?
#
loop_
_entity_poly.entity_id
_entity_poly.type
_entity_poly.pdbx_seq_one_letter_code
_entity_poly.pdbx_strand_id
1 'polypeptide(L)'
;MPRREATPAPAEQAAAAPELDVDLSKVHELVGEIDPHGNLIALLQRTQEHYGYLSEPVVDEIARLSGVPASRIYGIITFYAQFTTVPTGRHKCFVCHGTACHVAGATRITEALEQELAVADGETRADLEFTLDSVACMGACSQAPVMRIDDDTYGNLSADETRKIARKLLEQVAAGQGSGSDA
;
A
#
# COMPACT_ATOMS: atom_id res chain seq x y z
N MET A 1 28.56 23.88 -0.72
CA MET A 1 27.51 22.90 -0.32
C MET A 1 26.45 22.91 -1.42
N PRO A 2 26.29 21.84 -2.21
CA PRO A 2 25.23 21.78 -3.21
C PRO A 2 23.88 21.67 -2.50
N ARG A 3 22.91 22.45 -2.95
CA ARG A 3 21.52 22.39 -2.47
C ARG A 3 20.95 21.02 -2.87
N ARG A 4 20.45 20.27 -1.91
CA ARG A 4 19.64 19.07 -2.19
C ARG A 4 18.39 19.55 -2.92
N GLU A 5 18.19 19.10 -4.13
CA GLU A 5 16.91 19.23 -4.83
C GLU A 5 15.86 18.52 -3.98
N ALA A 6 14.78 19.24 -3.71
CA ALA A 6 13.65 18.69 -2.97
C ALA A 6 13.01 17.60 -3.83
N THR A 7 12.89 16.40 -3.28
CA THR A 7 12.10 15.32 -3.88
C THR A 7 10.68 15.85 -4.07
N PRO A 8 10.10 15.79 -5.28
CA PRO A 8 8.73 16.24 -5.50
C PRO A 8 7.76 15.44 -4.62
N ALA A 9 6.76 16.13 -4.10
CA ALA A 9 5.72 15.53 -3.28
C ALA A 9 4.95 14.47 -4.09
N PRO A 10 4.40 13.42 -3.44
CA PRO A 10 3.79 12.25 -4.10
C PRO A 10 2.55 12.55 -4.97
N ALA A 11 2.12 13.80 -5.07
CA ALA A 11 0.97 14.21 -5.87
C ALA A 11 1.25 14.31 -7.40
N GLU A 12 2.51 14.18 -7.85
CA GLU A 12 2.88 14.40 -9.25
C GLU A 12 3.12 13.09 -10.03
N GLN A 13 2.97 11.94 -9.38
CA GLN A 13 3.15 10.61 -10.00
C GLN A 13 1.81 9.87 -10.19
N ALA A 14 0.70 10.57 -10.33
CA ALA A 14 -0.51 9.94 -10.83
C ALA A 14 -0.33 9.59 -12.32
N ALA A 15 0.46 8.55 -12.59
CA ALA A 15 0.36 7.85 -13.84
C ALA A 15 -1.10 7.41 -13.97
N ALA A 16 -1.75 7.82 -15.08
CA ALA A 16 -3.13 7.51 -15.36
C ALA A 16 -3.34 5.99 -15.15
N ALA A 17 -4.04 5.64 -14.06
CA ALA A 17 -4.46 4.28 -13.85
C ALA A 17 -5.28 3.86 -15.08
N PRO A 18 -5.10 2.63 -15.62
CA PRO A 18 -5.94 2.17 -16.70
C PRO A 18 -7.39 2.32 -16.27
N GLU A 19 -8.25 2.84 -17.16
CA GLU A 19 -9.71 2.82 -16.98
C GLU A 19 -10.13 1.35 -16.96
N LEU A 20 -10.01 0.73 -15.79
CA LEU A 20 -10.61 -0.55 -15.50
C LEU A 20 -12.11 -0.31 -15.43
N ASP A 21 -12.86 -1.10 -16.19
CA ASP A 21 -14.32 -1.19 -16.07
C ASP A 21 -14.64 -1.73 -14.67
N VAL A 22 -14.72 -0.81 -13.70
CA VAL A 22 -14.86 -1.15 -12.27
C VAL A 22 -16.31 -1.49 -12.02
N ASP A 23 -16.60 -2.73 -11.64
CA ASP A 23 -17.93 -3.10 -11.16
C ASP A 23 -18.27 -2.33 -9.88
N LEU A 24 -19.19 -1.39 -10.01
CA LEU A 24 -19.64 -0.51 -8.90
C LEU A 24 -20.76 -1.12 -8.05
N SER A 25 -21.21 -2.34 -8.36
CA SER A 25 -22.33 -3.00 -7.66
C SER A 25 -22.06 -3.11 -6.14
N LYS A 26 -20.82 -3.39 -5.75
CA LYS A 26 -20.44 -3.48 -4.35
C LYS A 26 -20.48 -2.14 -3.62
N VAL A 27 -20.22 -1.04 -4.32
CA VAL A 27 -20.37 0.31 -3.74
C VAL A 27 -21.83 0.56 -3.35
N HIS A 28 -22.79 0.18 -4.20
CA HIS A 28 -24.22 0.32 -3.92
C HIS A 28 -24.64 -0.47 -2.67
N GLU A 29 -24.16 -1.70 -2.55
CA GLU A 29 -24.41 -2.54 -1.38
C GLU A 29 -23.85 -1.90 -0.10
N LEU A 30 -22.57 -1.52 -0.10
CA LEU A 30 -21.89 -0.93 1.06
C LEU A 30 -22.49 0.40 1.50
N VAL A 31 -22.88 1.27 0.57
CA VAL A 31 -23.57 2.53 0.90
C VAL A 31 -24.96 2.27 1.48
N GLY A 32 -25.62 1.17 1.10
CA GLY A 32 -26.89 0.75 1.69
C GLY A 32 -26.75 0.16 3.10
N GLU A 33 -25.63 -0.46 3.42
CA GLU A 33 -25.38 -1.09 4.72
C GLU A 33 -24.78 -0.13 5.76
N ILE A 34 -23.92 0.79 5.33
CA ILE A 34 -23.15 1.67 6.21
C ILE A 34 -23.66 3.10 6.02
N ASP A 35 -24.14 3.75 7.09
CA ASP A 35 -24.52 5.16 7.05
C ASP A 35 -23.32 6.06 6.70
N PRO A 36 -23.30 6.67 5.50
CA PRO A 36 -22.14 7.46 5.06
C PRO A 36 -21.95 8.75 5.88
N HIS A 37 -22.98 9.28 6.49
CA HIS A 37 -22.92 10.53 7.25
C HIS A 37 -22.32 10.33 8.65
N GLY A 38 -22.56 9.17 9.26
CA GLY A 38 -22.02 8.80 10.57
C GLY A 38 -20.72 8.02 10.51
N ASN A 39 -20.53 7.18 9.48
CA ASN A 39 -19.47 6.18 9.41
C ASN A 39 -18.67 6.21 8.07
N LEU A 40 -18.41 7.40 7.51
CA LEU A 40 -17.73 7.52 6.22
C LEU A 40 -16.37 6.81 6.18
N ILE A 41 -15.60 6.85 7.27
CA ILE A 41 -14.30 6.17 7.35
C ILE A 41 -14.48 4.66 7.23
N ALA A 42 -15.45 4.07 7.93
CA ALA A 42 -15.74 2.64 7.86
C ALA A 42 -16.22 2.23 6.46
N LEU A 43 -17.02 3.07 5.80
CA LEU A 43 -17.44 2.84 4.42
C LEU A 43 -16.23 2.81 3.48
N LEU A 44 -15.32 3.78 3.58
CA LEU A 44 -14.11 3.83 2.76
C LEU A 44 -13.18 2.65 3.03
N GLN A 45 -13.04 2.20 4.29
CA GLN A 45 -12.26 1.02 4.65
C GLN A 45 -12.81 -0.25 3.97
N ARG A 46 -14.11 -0.52 4.11
CA ARG A 46 -14.75 -1.67 3.48
C ARG A 46 -14.68 -1.62 1.96
N THR A 47 -14.80 -0.42 1.39
CA THR A 47 -14.66 -0.22 -0.05
C THR A 47 -13.23 -0.53 -0.49
N GLN A 48 -12.22 -0.03 0.23
CA GLN A 48 -10.82 -0.31 -0.08
C GLN A 48 -10.44 -1.78 0.13
N GLU A 49 -10.99 -2.45 1.15
CA GLU A 49 -10.83 -3.91 1.35
C GLU A 49 -11.31 -4.70 0.14
N HIS A 50 -12.42 -4.28 -0.49
CA HIS A 50 -12.98 -4.98 -1.64
C HIS A 50 -12.24 -4.68 -2.96
N TYR A 51 -11.94 -3.39 -3.22
CA TYR A 51 -11.34 -2.96 -4.50
C TYR A 51 -9.81 -2.89 -4.47
N GLY A 52 -9.19 -3.04 -3.28
CA GLY A 52 -7.75 -2.89 -3.06
C GLY A 52 -7.29 -1.43 -2.95
N TYR A 53 -8.00 -0.49 -3.58
CA TYR A 53 -7.75 0.95 -3.55
C TYR A 53 -9.03 1.73 -3.85
N LEU A 54 -9.01 3.04 -3.60
CA LEU A 54 -10.15 3.94 -3.83
C LEU A 54 -9.96 4.71 -5.13
N SER A 55 -10.35 4.09 -6.25
CA SER A 55 -10.29 4.73 -7.57
C SER A 55 -11.25 5.91 -7.69
N GLU A 56 -10.98 6.84 -8.61
CA GLU A 56 -11.83 8.00 -8.87
C GLU A 56 -13.29 7.59 -9.16
N PRO A 57 -13.59 6.62 -10.05
CA PRO A 57 -14.96 6.18 -10.29
C PRO A 57 -15.67 5.64 -9.04
N VAL A 58 -14.95 4.94 -8.16
CA VAL A 58 -15.49 4.43 -6.89
C VAL A 58 -15.82 5.57 -5.93
N VAL A 59 -14.93 6.56 -5.80
CA VAL A 59 -15.14 7.73 -4.94
C VAL A 59 -16.30 8.58 -5.44
N ASP A 60 -16.41 8.81 -6.74
CA ASP A 60 -17.51 9.56 -7.35
C ASP A 60 -18.85 8.85 -7.16
N GLU A 61 -18.88 7.54 -7.28
CA GLU A 61 -20.10 6.78 -7.02
C GLU A 61 -20.51 6.81 -5.55
N ILE A 62 -19.56 6.72 -4.61
CA ILE A 62 -19.84 6.93 -3.18
C ILE A 62 -20.43 8.34 -2.96
N ALA A 63 -19.83 9.36 -3.54
CA ALA A 63 -20.33 10.74 -3.41
C ALA A 63 -21.75 10.88 -3.95
N ARG A 64 -22.02 10.30 -5.12
CA ARG A 64 -23.33 10.33 -5.78
C ARG A 64 -24.42 9.64 -4.95
N LEU A 65 -24.13 8.45 -4.42
CA LEU A 65 -25.10 7.66 -3.65
C LEU A 65 -25.32 8.20 -2.24
N SER A 66 -24.25 8.66 -1.58
CA SER A 66 -24.32 9.14 -0.20
C SER A 66 -24.74 10.60 -0.06
N GLY A 67 -24.62 11.41 -1.13
CA GLY A 67 -24.77 12.85 -1.07
C GLY A 67 -23.63 13.57 -0.32
N VAL A 68 -22.58 12.85 0.09
CA VAL A 68 -21.38 13.45 0.69
C VAL A 68 -20.53 14.07 -0.42
N PRO A 69 -20.15 15.35 -0.33
CA PRO A 69 -19.31 15.97 -1.35
C PRO A 69 -17.99 15.20 -1.57
N ALA A 70 -17.60 14.96 -2.82
CA ALA A 70 -16.35 14.26 -3.17
C ALA A 70 -15.13 14.92 -2.51
N SER A 71 -15.11 16.26 -2.39
CA SER A 71 -14.03 16.98 -1.71
C SER A 71 -13.86 16.58 -0.25
N ARG A 72 -14.94 16.23 0.45
CA ARG A 72 -14.88 15.72 1.83
C ARG A 72 -14.32 14.30 1.86
N ILE A 73 -14.70 13.47 0.90
CA ILE A 73 -14.19 12.09 0.78
C ILE A 73 -12.68 12.13 0.49
N TYR A 74 -12.24 12.90 -0.49
CA TYR A 74 -10.82 13.08 -0.80
C TYR A 74 -10.04 13.69 0.37
N GLY A 75 -10.64 14.60 1.14
CA GLY A 75 -10.03 15.14 2.36
C GLY A 75 -9.74 14.05 3.41
N ILE A 76 -10.60 13.05 3.54
CA ILE A 76 -10.36 11.90 4.42
C ILE A 76 -9.29 10.99 3.82
N ILE A 77 -9.39 10.66 2.54
CA ILE A 77 -8.43 9.77 1.86
C ILE A 77 -7.01 10.33 1.97
N THR A 78 -6.82 11.61 1.76
CA THR A 78 -5.50 12.25 1.82
C THR A 78 -4.98 12.47 3.25
N PHE A 79 -5.87 12.56 4.23
CA PHE A 79 -5.49 12.76 5.63
C PHE A 79 -5.06 11.44 6.32
N TYR A 80 -5.75 10.35 6.02
CA TYR A 80 -5.48 9.06 6.67
C TYR A 80 -4.57 8.20 5.79
N ALA A 81 -3.34 7.93 6.27
CA ALA A 81 -2.32 7.16 5.56
C ALA A 81 -2.72 5.71 5.19
N GLN A 82 -3.80 5.19 5.78
CA GLN A 82 -4.34 3.87 5.45
C GLN A 82 -5.03 3.81 4.09
N PHE A 83 -5.44 4.95 3.53
CA PHE A 83 -6.14 5.00 2.25
C PHE A 83 -5.17 5.24 1.10
N THR A 84 -5.44 4.59 -0.04
CA THR A 84 -4.70 4.79 -1.27
C THR A 84 -5.66 4.94 -2.46
N THR A 85 -5.29 5.82 -3.39
CA THR A 85 -6.02 6.06 -4.64
C THR A 85 -5.36 5.39 -5.84
N VAL A 86 -4.22 4.77 -5.64
CA VAL A 86 -3.47 4.05 -6.68
C VAL A 86 -3.56 2.55 -6.46
N PRO A 87 -3.56 1.75 -7.52
CA PRO A 87 -3.54 0.30 -7.40
C PRO A 87 -2.37 -0.16 -6.55
N THR A 88 -2.63 -1.05 -5.60
CA THR A 88 -1.59 -1.72 -4.80
C THR A 88 -1.46 -3.16 -5.22
N GLY A 89 -0.25 -3.70 -5.11
CA GLY A 89 0.03 -5.11 -5.36
C GLY A 89 -0.69 -6.02 -4.35
N ARG A 90 -0.85 -7.27 -4.74
CA ARG A 90 -1.40 -8.33 -3.89
C ARG A 90 -0.58 -8.52 -2.62
N HIS A 91 0.74 -8.44 -2.75
CA HIS A 91 1.69 -8.50 -1.64
C HIS A 91 2.26 -7.11 -1.37
N LYS A 92 2.14 -6.66 -0.12
CA LYS A 92 2.61 -5.34 0.33
C LYS A 92 3.85 -5.51 1.19
N CYS A 93 4.99 -5.03 0.67
CA CYS A 93 6.27 -5.07 1.36
C CYS A 93 6.57 -3.68 1.94
N PHE A 94 6.71 -3.59 3.25
CA PHE A 94 7.06 -2.34 3.94
C PHE A 94 8.42 -2.47 4.60
N VAL A 95 9.31 -1.50 4.38
CA VAL A 95 10.61 -1.41 5.08
C VAL A 95 10.61 -0.25 6.06
N CYS A 96 10.99 -0.51 7.30
CA CYS A 96 11.09 0.54 8.31
C CYS A 96 12.36 1.36 8.12
N HIS A 97 12.21 2.68 7.90
CA HIS A 97 13.29 3.65 7.81
C HIS A 97 13.41 4.56 9.05
N GLY A 98 12.80 4.18 10.19
CA GLY A 98 13.01 4.84 11.47
C GLY A 98 14.49 4.82 11.87
N THR A 99 14.92 5.73 12.75
CA THR A 99 16.32 5.95 13.10
C THR A 99 17.08 4.66 13.45
N ALA A 100 16.50 3.78 14.28
CA ALA A 100 17.14 2.52 14.65
C ALA A 100 17.36 1.59 13.44
N CYS A 101 16.36 1.45 12.59
CA CYS A 101 16.43 0.63 11.37
C CYS A 101 17.38 1.23 10.34
N HIS A 102 17.36 2.55 10.18
CA HIS A 102 18.27 3.25 9.27
C HIS A 102 19.75 3.04 9.66
N VAL A 103 20.07 3.20 10.95
CA VAL A 103 21.43 2.94 11.47
C VAL A 103 21.81 1.46 11.35
N ALA A 104 20.85 0.56 11.51
CA ALA A 104 21.05 -0.89 11.36
C ALA A 104 21.13 -1.34 9.90
N GLY A 105 20.91 -0.46 8.91
CA GLY A 105 21.10 -0.74 7.49
C GLY A 105 19.83 -0.98 6.70
N ALA A 106 18.69 -0.36 7.05
CA ALA A 106 17.42 -0.48 6.33
C ALA A 106 17.56 -0.19 4.82
N THR A 107 18.40 0.77 4.43
CA THR A 107 18.65 1.06 3.02
C THR A 107 19.10 -0.18 2.22
N ARG A 108 19.93 -1.03 2.81
CA ARG A 108 20.38 -2.27 2.17
C ARG A 108 19.26 -3.31 2.05
N ILE A 109 18.29 -3.26 2.96
CA ILE A 109 17.08 -4.11 2.91
C ILE A 109 16.19 -3.66 1.75
N THR A 110 15.94 -2.34 1.63
CA THR A 110 15.18 -1.77 0.51
C THR A 110 15.85 -2.10 -0.83
N GLU A 111 17.15 -1.83 -0.98
CA GLU A 111 17.89 -2.14 -2.21
C GLU A 111 17.83 -3.64 -2.58
N ALA A 112 17.86 -4.52 -1.57
CA ALA A 112 17.75 -5.96 -1.80
C ALA A 112 16.35 -6.36 -2.29
N LEU A 113 15.29 -5.75 -1.74
CA LEU A 113 13.91 -5.97 -2.20
C LEU A 113 13.67 -5.40 -3.60
N GLU A 114 14.15 -4.19 -3.88
CA GLU A 114 14.05 -3.58 -5.21
C GLU A 114 14.65 -4.47 -6.30
N GLN A 115 15.83 -5.04 -6.02
CA GLN A 115 16.51 -5.94 -6.95
C GLN A 115 15.79 -7.27 -7.16
N GLU A 116 15.32 -7.91 -6.09
CA GLU A 116 14.69 -9.23 -6.17
C GLU A 116 13.24 -9.16 -6.66
N LEU A 117 12.47 -8.14 -6.25
CA LEU A 117 11.07 -7.99 -6.65
C LEU A 117 10.89 -7.20 -7.95
N ALA A 118 11.94 -6.56 -8.46
CA ALA A 118 11.91 -5.69 -9.65
C ALA A 118 10.86 -4.57 -9.54
N VAL A 119 10.81 -3.91 -8.38
CA VAL A 119 9.92 -2.77 -8.07
C VAL A 119 10.70 -1.74 -7.27
N ALA A 120 10.55 -0.46 -7.58
CA ALA A 120 11.21 0.60 -6.84
C ALA A 120 10.46 0.94 -5.55
N ASP A 121 11.18 1.54 -4.58
CA ASP A 121 10.59 2.03 -3.33
C ASP A 121 9.51 3.10 -3.61
N GLY A 122 8.34 2.94 -3.01
CA GLY A 122 7.16 3.76 -3.26
C GLY A 122 6.34 3.35 -4.48
N GLU A 123 6.65 2.24 -5.14
CA GLU A 123 5.98 1.83 -6.37
C GLU A 123 5.29 0.45 -6.25
N THR A 124 4.37 0.23 -7.17
CA THR A 124 3.72 -1.07 -7.40
C THR A 124 4.22 -1.65 -8.73
N ARG A 125 4.60 -2.92 -8.73
CA ARG A 125 5.02 -3.63 -9.93
C ARG A 125 3.89 -3.68 -10.97
N ALA A 126 4.22 -3.61 -12.25
CA ALA A 126 3.24 -3.49 -13.34
C ALA A 126 2.24 -4.64 -13.42
N ASP A 127 2.59 -5.83 -12.90
CA ASP A 127 1.70 -6.99 -12.81
C ASP A 127 0.77 -6.99 -11.58
N LEU A 128 0.84 -5.93 -10.75
CA LEU A 128 0.10 -5.78 -9.50
C LEU A 128 0.32 -6.93 -8.49
N GLU A 129 1.45 -7.63 -8.54
CA GLU A 129 1.77 -8.65 -7.56
C GLU A 129 2.45 -8.07 -6.32
N PHE A 130 3.32 -7.05 -6.47
CA PHE A 130 4.09 -6.49 -5.37
C PHE A 130 4.00 -4.97 -5.32
N THR A 131 3.84 -4.45 -4.11
CA THR A 131 4.09 -3.04 -3.77
C THR A 131 5.22 -2.99 -2.75
N LEU A 132 6.22 -2.15 -2.99
CA LEU A 132 7.29 -1.87 -2.04
C LEU A 132 7.15 -0.44 -1.54
N ASP A 133 7.17 -0.24 -0.24
CA ASP A 133 7.06 1.10 0.36
C ASP A 133 7.91 1.23 1.62
N SER A 134 8.43 2.42 1.85
CA SER A 134 9.19 2.78 3.03
C SER A 134 8.31 3.45 4.07
N VAL A 135 8.35 2.99 5.32
CA VAL A 135 7.58 3.57 6.41
C VAL A 135 8.49 4.19 7.48
N ALA A 136 8.02 5.28 8.08
CA ALA A 136 8.80 6.03 9.07
C ALA A 136 9.12 5.21 10.33
N CYS A 137 8.18 4.39 10.83
CA CYS A 137 8.41 3.52 11.97
C CYS A 137 7.32 2.46 12.11
N MET A 138 7.72 1.20 12.34
CA MET A 138 6.81 0.07 12.63
C MET A 138 6.66 -0.25 14.12
N GLY A 139 7.38 0.45 14.99
CA GLY A 139 7.33 0.21 16.44
C GLY A 139 8.17 -0.96 16.96
N ALA A 140 8.85 -1.72 16.10
CA ALA A 140 9.65 -2.91 16.46
C ALA A 140 11.17 -2.61 16.53
N CYS A 141 11.57 -1.48 17.12
CA CYS A 141 12.94 -0.97 17.11
C CYS A 141 13.99 -1.90 17.76
N SER A 142 13.57 -2.77 18.68
CA SER A 142 14.45 -3.77 19.30
C SER A 142 14.89 -4.88 18.33
N GLN A 143 14.20 -5.01 17.20
CA GLN A 143 14.48 -5.99 16.16
C GLN A 143 15.04 -5.35 14.88
N ALA A 144 15.54 -4.13 14.97
CA ALA A 144 16.04 -3.38 13.81
C ALA A 144 17.19 -4.13 13.10
N PRO A 145 17.27 -4.12 11.75
CA PRO A 145 16.29 -3.55 10.81
C PRO A 145 15.08 -4.47 10.62
N VAL A 146 13.91 -3.84 10.37
CA VAL A 146 12.61 -4.55 10.29
C VAL A 146 11.96 -4.30 8.93
N MET A 147 11.38 -5.35 8.35
CA MET A 147 10.44 -5.26 7.24
C MET A 147 9.16 -6.02 7.58
N ARG A 148 8.07 -5.70 6.88
CA ARG A 148 6.82 -6.44 6.92
C ARG A 148 6.41 -6.80 5.50
N ILE A 149 5.99 -8.03 5.31
CA ILE A 149 5.36 -8.50 4.07
C ILE A 149 3.97 -8.96 4.47
N ASP A 150 2.97 -8.29 3.93
CA ASP A 150 1.57 -8.47 4.31
C ASP A 150 1.38 -8.36 5.83
N ASP A 151 1.04 -9.45 6.52
CA ASP A 151 0.89 -9.50 7.98
C ASP A 151 2.14 -10.01 8.71
N ASP A 152 3.11 -10.58 7.99
CA ASP A 152 4.31 -11.14 8.56
C ASP A 152 5.39 -10.08 8.79
N THR A 153 5.90 -10.00 10.02
CA THR A 153 6.97 -9.07 10.39
C THR A 153 8.30 -9.83 10.57
N TYR A 154 9.33 -9.32 9.91
CA TYR A 154 10.69 -9.86 9.92
C TYR A 154 11.65 -8.85 10.55
N GLY A 155 12.41 -9.29 11.54
CA GLY A 155 13.38 -8.44 12.25
C GLY A 155 14.79 -9.00 12.24
N ASN A 156 15.76 -8.16 12.68
CA ASN A 156 17.20 -8.48 12.71
C ASN A 156 17.73 -8.91 11.33
N LEU A 157 17.25 -8.27 10.28
CA LEU A 157 17.50 -8.64 8.91
C LEU A 157 18.88 -8.24 8.40
N SER A 158 19.46 -9.12 7.60
CA SER A 158 20.56 -8.81 6.69
C SER A 158 20.03 -8.76 5.23
N ALA A 159 20.79 -8.12 4.34
CA ALA A 159 20.42 -8.09 2.92
C ALA A 159 20.31 -9.50 2.31
N ASP A 160 21.14 -10.45 2.76
CA ASP A 160 21.12 -11.83 2.26
C ASP A 160 19.89 -12.61 2.74
N GLU A 161 19.45 -12.38 3.98
CA GLU A 161 18.21 -12.96 4.51
C GLU A 161 17.01 -12.36 3.80
N THR A 162 17.01 -11.06 3.56
CA THR A 162 15.96 -10.36 2.80
C THR A 162 15.82 -10.94 1.40
N ARG A 163 16.95 -11.16 0.67
CA ARG A 163 16.90 -11.81 -0.64
C ARG A 163 16.31 -13.22 -0.59
N LYS A 164 16.65 -14.01 0.43
CA LYS A 164 16.10 -15.36 0.59
C LYS A 164 14.59 -15.33 0.81
N ILE A 165 14.10 -14.39 1.64
CA ILE A 165 12.67 -14.21 1.90
C ILE A 165 11.95 -13.77 0.63
N ALA A 166 12.48 -12.76 -0.09
CA ALA A 166 11.92 -12.28 -1.33
C ALA A 166 11.83 -13.38 -2.42
N ARG A 167 12.88 -14.19 -2.58
CA ARG A 167 12.87 -15.32 -3.53
C ARG A 167 11.84 -16.38 -3.16
N LYS A 168 11.73 -16.72 -1.88
CA LYS A 168 10.70 -17.65 -1.42
C LYS A 168 9.30 -17.14 -1.72
N LEU A 169 9.06 -15.83 -1.52
CA LEU A 169 7.78 -15.18 -1.84
C LEU A 169 7.50 -15.25 -3.36
N LEU A 170 8.49 -14.96 -4.20
CA LEU A 170 8.37 -15.07 -5.65
C LEU A 170 8.05 -16.52 -6.09
N GLU A 171 8.67 -17.51 -5.47
CA GLU A 171 8.38 -18.93 -5.74
C GLU A 171 6.95 -19.30 -5.35
N GLN A 172 6.44 -18.80 -4.22
CA GLN A 172 5.05 -19.00 -3.76
C GLN A 172 4.04 -18.37 -4.72
N VAL A 173 4.29 -17.15 -5.19
CA VAL A 173 3.46 -16.47 -6.18
C VAL A 173 3.48 -17.23 -7.51
N ALA A 174 4.66 -17.66 -7.99
CA ALA A 174 4.78 -18.45 -9.21
C ALA A 174 4.08 -19.81 -9.13
N ALA A 175 4.01 -20.42 -7.94
CA ALA A 175 3.30 -21.68 -7.70
C ALA A 175 1.78 -21.52 -7.54
N GLY A 176 1.23 -20.28 -7.62
CA GLY A 176 -0.19 -19.99 -7.46
C GLY A 176 -0.70 -20.13 -6.01
N GLN A 177 0.19 -20.19 -5.04
CA GLN A 177 -0.16 -20.22 -3.62
C GLN A 177 -0.20 -18.79 -3.05
N GLY A 178 -1.13 -17.99 -3.55
CA GLY A 178 -1.48 -16.74 -2.87
C GLY A 178 -2.20 -17.10 -1.57
N SER A 179 -1.62 -16.73 -0.41
CA SER A 179 -2.30 -16.84 0.86
C SER A 179 -3.47 -15.84 0.87
N GLY A 180 -4.63 -16.33 0.46
CA GLY A 180 -5.87 -15.66 0.83
C GLY A 180 -6.00 -15.76 2.33
N SER A 181 -5.86 -14.67 3.06
CA SER A 181 -6.30 -14.59 4.44
C SER A 181 -7.83 -14.57 4.43
N ASP A 182 -8.42 -15.77 4.53
CA ASP A 182 -9.78 -15.91 5.05
C ASP A 182 -9.74 -15.57 6.53
N ALA A 183 -10.29 -14.44 6.92
CA ALA A 183 -10.91 -14.21 8.22
C ALA A 183 -11.77 -12.92 8.18
#